data_95768750ce628a4e542d97be5a230dfd
#
_entry.id   95768750ce628a4e542d97be5a230dfd
#
_cell.length_a   1.000
_cell.length_b   1.000
_cell.length_c   1.000
_cell.angle_alpha   90.00
_cell.angle_beta   90.00
_cell.angle_gamma   90.00
#
_symmetry.space_group_name_H-M   'P 1'
#
loop_
_entity.id
_entity.type
_entity.pdbx_description
1 polymer ?
#
loop_
_entity_poly.entity_id
_entity_poly.type
_entity_poly.pdbx_seq_one_letter_code
_entity_poly.pdbx_strand_id
1 'polypeptide(L)'
;MRYQLLALDLDGTVVNHDLTIDPRVNAAIAAAQAAGIIVTIATGRMYGAALPFATALNIQQPLICYQGAVIREAPSGHIRYAMTMPGAVTAEAVQMLLERDIFVVAYIDEVLHIAQRRPELDLYLSYHPEGAEVRLCDDLPAVVAEHPATKLLFVAEPEIVGPTLAELQRAVGDRLVTTRSHQLFGELTALGVSKGRALAELAQQLGIPQAAVVAIGDQENDLEMVAWAGLGLAMGNAIPALKAIANQTIPSIDDAGVAWAIKHLLLDATAQ
;
A
#
# COMPACT_ATOMS: atom_id res chain seq x y z
N MET A 1 24.21 15.02 2.98
CA MET A 1 23.18 14.82 1.95
C MET A 1 21.87 15.36 2.49
N ARG A 2 21.07 16.06 1.67
CA ARG A 2 19.82 16.70 2.11
C ARG A 2 18.73 15.66 2.39
N TYR A 3 18.59 14.64 1.53
CA TYR A 3 17.60 13.59 1.67
C TYR A 3 18.26 12.26 2.02
N GLN A 4 17.62 11.49 2.92
CA GLN A 4 18.17 10.25 3.48
C GLN A 4 17.24 9.05 3.26
N LEU A 5 15.92 9.28 3.10
CA LEU A 5 14.91 8.26 2.88
C LEU A 5 14.03 8.63 1.69
N LEU A 6 13.87 7.71 0.75
CA LEU A 6 12.97 7.80 -0.39
C LEU A 6 11.92 6.70 -0.27
N ALA A 7 10.66 7.09 -0.06
CA ALA A 7 9.50 6.21 -0.05
C ALA A 7 8.78 6.29 -1.39
N LEU A 8 8.58 5.16 -2.03
CA LEU A 8 7.97 5.03 -3.34
C LEU A 8 6.67 4.22 -3.22
N ASP A 9 5.56 4.79 -3.68
CA ASP A 9 4.44 3.94 -4.03
C ASP A 9 4.82 3.00 -5.18
N LEU A 10 4.08 1.90 -5.32
CA LEU A 10 4.41 0.85 -6.29
C LEU A 10 3.58 0.99 -7.57
N ASP A 11 2.27 0.82 -7.47
CA ASP A 11 1.36 0.72 -8.61
C ASP A 11 1.00 2.09 -9.19
N GLY A 12 1.38 2.37 -10.44
CA GLY A 12 1.18 3.69 -11.05
C GLY A 12 2.30 4.70 -10.74
N THR A 13 3.29 4.31 -9.91
CA THR A 13 4.46 5.11 -9.56
C THR A 13 5.75 4.47 -10.05
N VAL A 14 6.07 3.26 -9.59
CA VAL A 14 7.26 2.48 -9.98
C VAL A 14 6.92 1.40 -11.00
N VAL A 15 5.76 0.78 -10.85
CA VAL A 15 5.26 -0.35 -11.63
C VAL A 15 4.10 0.11 -12.49
N ASN A 16 4.18 -0.11 -13.79
CA ASN A 16 3.12 0.21 -14.75
C ASN A 16 2.02 -0.87 -14.76
N HIS A 17 1.00 -0.66 -15.59
CA HIS A 17 -0.15 -1.58 -15.71
C HIS A 17 0.24 -3.00 -16.17
N ASP A 18 1.36 -3.15 -16.88
CA ASP A 18 1.86 -4.45 -17.34
C ASP A 18 2.73 -5.15 -16.29
N LEU A 19 2.73 -4.63 -15.06
CA LEU A 19 3.55 -5.11 -13.93
C LEU A 19 5.06 -5.07 -14.23
N THR A 20 5.51 -4.17 -15.11
CA THR A 20 6.92 -3.98 -15.44
C THR A 20 7.47 -2.70 -14.81
N ILE A 21 8.78 -2.68 -14.60
CA ILE A 21 9.53 -1.52 -14.11
C ILE A 21 10.37 -0.97 -15.28
N ASP A 22 10.27 0.32 -15.55
CA ASP A 22 11.11 0.96 -16.56
C ASP A 22 12.60 0.83 -16.16
N PRO A 23 13.48 0.37 -17.07
CA PRO A 23 14.92 0.25 -16.78
C PRO A 23 15.57 1.56 -16.29
N ARG A 24 15.06 2.71 -16.73
CA ARG A 24 15.52 4.04 -16.25
C ARG A 24 15.23 4.24 -14.76
N VAL A 25 14.07 3.77 -14.30
CA VAL A 25 13.66 3.83 -12.88
C VAL A 25 14.56 2.93 -12.04
N ASN A 26 14.80 1.68 -12.50
CA ASN A 26 15.70 0.74 -11.82
C ASN A 26 17.12 1.34 -11.67
N ALA A 27 17.68 1.87 -12.77
CA ALA A 27 19.01 2.49 -12.73
C ALA A 27 19.08 3.70 -11.80
N ALA A 28 18.03 4.54 -11.76
CA ALA A 28 17.98 5.71 -10.88
C ALA A 28 17.87 5.31 -9.41
N ILE A 29 17.06 4.31 -9.06
CA ILE A 29 16.97 3.77 -7.70
C ILE A 29 18.33 3.22 -7.25
N ALA A 30 19.01 2.47 -8.09
CA ALA A 30 20.36 1.98 -7.79
C ALA A 30 21.36 3.13 -7.56
N ALA A 31 21.28 4.22 -8.33
CA ALA A 31 22.10 5.41 -8.14
C ALA A 31 21.78 6.12 -6.81
N ALA A 32 20.51 6.23 -6.42
CA ALA A 32 20.10 6.78 -5.13
C ALA A 32 20.66 5.94 -3.96
N GLN A 33 20.57 4.61 -4.05
CA GLN A 33 21.13 3.69 -3.06
C GLN A 33 22.66 3.82 -2.97
N ALA A 34 23.34 3.88 -4.12
CA ALA A 34 24.81 4.08 -4.16
C ALA A 34 25.25 5.43 -3.56
N ALA A 35 24.38 6.44 -3.64
CA ALA A 35 24.59 7.73 -2.99
C ALA A 35 24.25 7.73 -1.49
N GLY A 36 23.82 6.59 -0.91
CA GLY A 36 23.50 6.43 0.51
C GLY A 36 22.06 6.81 0.89
N ILE A 37 21.17 7.00 -0.09
CA ILE A 37 19.74 7.21 0.19
C ILE A 37 19.09 5.84 0.46
N ILE A 38 18.44 5.71 1.60
CA ILE A 38 17.61 4.55 1.92
C ILE A 38 16.36 4.60 1.04
N VAL A 39 16.06 3.51 0.33
CA VAL A 39 14.86 3.41 -0.52
C VAL A 39 13.92 2.36 0.05
N THR A 40 12.65 2.71 0.19
CA THR A 40 11.58 1.80 0.62
C THR A 40 10.37 1.88 -0.33
N ILE A 41 9.57 0.83 -0.32
CA ILE A 41 8.26 0.77 -0.99
C ILE A 41 7.17 1.00 0.05
N ALA A 42 6.13 1.78 -0.31
CA ALA A 42 4.92 1.98 0.48
C ALA A 42 3.69 1.64 -0.39
N THR A 43 3.09 0.48 -0.18
CA THR A 43 2.06 -0.08 -1.06
C THR A 43 0.83 -0.61 -0.32
N GLY A 44 -0.29 -0.71 -1.04
CA GLY A 44 -1.48 -1.45 -0.59
C GLY A 44 -1.34 -2.98 -0.69
N ARG A 45 -0.34 -3.46 -1.41
CA ARG A 45 -0.10 -4.88 -1.58
C ARG A 45 0.30 -5.57 -0.28
N MET A 46 0.04 -6.88 -0.20
CA MET A 46 0.61 -7.74 0.83
C MET A 46 2.14 -7.87 0.65
N TYR A 47 2.84 -8.27 1.71
CA TYR A 47 4.30 -8.36 1.66
C TYR A 47 4.80 -9.32 0.59
N GLY A 48 4.20 -10.52 0.49
CA GLY A 48 4.55 -11.52 -0.52
C GLY A 48 4.41 -10.98 -1.96
N ALA A 49 3.42 -10.12 -2.20
CA ALA A 49 3.17 -9.49 -3.50
C ALA A 49 4.11 -8.29 -3.79
N ALA A 50 4.62 -7.62 -2.76
CA ALA A 50 5.55 -6.50 -2.90
C ALA A 50 7.02 -6.96 -3.02
N LEU A 51 7.37 -8.10 -2.39
CA LEU A 51 8.74 -8.59 -2.28
C LEU A 51 9.44 -8.84 -3.63
N PRO A 52 8.78 -9.40 -4.67
CA PRO A 52 9.41 -9.56 -5.98
C PRO A 52 9.90 -8.23 -6.58
N PHE A 53 9.13 -7.16 -6.44
CA PHE A 53 9.51 -5.82 -6.93
C PHE A 53 10.65 -5.23 -6.09
N ALA A 54 10.59 -5.36 -4.77
CA ALA A 54 11.69 -4.95 -3.89
C ALA A 54 12.99 -5.68 -4.24
N THR A 55 12.91 -6.98 -4.53
CA THR A 55 14.06 -7.80 -4.97
C THR A 55 14.61 -7.32 -6.31
N ALA A 56 13.74 -7.06 -7.31
CA ALA A 56 14.15 -6.55 -8.62
C ALA A 56 14.84 -5.18 -8.55
N LEU A 57 14.47 -4.35 -7.56
CA LEU A 57 15.05 -3.03 -7.28
C LEU A 57 16.21 -3.07 -6.27
N ASN A 58 16.64 -4.26 -5.84
CA ASN A 58 17.66 -4.45 -4.80
C ASN A 58 17.36 -3.66 -3.51
N ILE A 59 16.07 -3.52 -3.15
CA ILE A 59 15.64 -2.89 -1.91
C ILE A 59 15.70 -3.93 -0.79
N GLN A 60 16.57 -3.69 0.19
CA GLN A 60 16.77 -4.57 1.37
C GLN A 60 16.28 -3.90 2.66
N GLN A 61 15.64 -2.78 2.54
CA GLN A 61 15.08 -2.03 3.64
C GLN A 61 13.63 -2.49 3.95
N PRO A 62 13.10 -2.20 5.14
CA PRO A 62 11.74 -2.56 5.46
C PRO A 62 10.74 -1.98 4.45
N LEU A 63 9.74 -2.79 4.07
CA LEU A 63 8.65 -2.41 3.19
C LEU A 63 7.42 -2.02 4.00
N ILE A 64 6.72 -0.99 3.56
CA ILE A 64 5.43 -0.59 4.09
C ILE A 64 4.35 -1.24 3.22
N CYS A 65 3.59 -2.17 3.80
CA CYS A 65 2.59 -3.00 3.11
C CYS A 65 1.19 -2.77 3.69
N TYR A 66 0.15 -3.29 3.01
CA TYR A 66 -1.23 -3.21 3.46
C TYR A 66 -1.68 -1.78 3.79
N GLN A 67 -1.40 -0.83 2.90
CA GLN A 67 -1.73 0.60 3.08
C GLN A 67 -1.06 1.23 4.32
N GLY A 68 0.01 0.63 4.85
CA GLY A 68 0.67 1.08 6.05
C GLY A 68 0.31 0.29 7.32
N ALA A 69 -0.50 -0.76 7.21
CA ALA A 69 -0.81 -1.62 8.36
C ALA A 69 0.40 -2.44 8.82
N VAL A 70 1.35 -2.73 7.94
CA VAL A 70 2.53 -3.56 8.27
C VAL A 70 3.80 -2.92 7.75
N ILE A 71 4.84 -2.89 8.59
CA ILE A 71 6.23 -2.64 8.18
C ILE A 71 7.01 -3.94 8.37
N ARG A 72 7.62 -4.45 7.30
CA ARG A 72 8.25 -5.76 7.29
C ARG A 72 9.60 -5.72 6.60
N GLU A 73 10.63 -6.32 7.22
CA GLU A 73 11.98 -6.35 6.65
C GLU A 73 12.06 -7.17 5.36
N ALA A 74 12.72 -6.64 4.36
CA ALA A 74 13.09 -7.38 3.16
C ALA A 74 14.56 -7.79 3.26
N PRO A 75 14.94 -9.05 2.92
CA PRO A 75 14.06 -10.16 2.53
C PRO A 75 13.62 -11.07 3.70
N SER A 76 14.01 -10.77 4.94
CA SER A 76 13.84 -11.70 6.09
C SER A 76 12.35 -11.93 6.44
N GLY A 77 11.47 -10.99 6.12
CA GLY A 77 10.06 -11.04 6.47
C GLY A 77 9.78 -10.75 7.95
N HIS A 78 10.76 -10.30 8.73
CA HIS A 78 10.54 -9.94 10.14
C HIS A 78 9.63 -8.71 10.24
N ILE A 79 8.57 -8.80 11.06
CA ILE A 79 7.63 -7.72 11.28
C ILE A 79 8.22 -6.71 12.27
N ARG A 80 8.39 -5.47 11.86
CA ARG A 80 8.81 -4.34 12.72
C ARG A 80 7.64 -3.59 13.33
N TYR A 81 6.52 -3.58 12.63
CA TYR A 81 5.31 -2.88 13.03
C TYR A 81 4.11 -3.57 12.39
N ALA A 82 3.02 -3.72 13.13
CA ALA A 82 1.75 -4.21 12.60
C ALA A 82 0.57 -3.57 13.34
N MET A 83 -0.44 -3.19 12.56
CA MET A 83 -1.76 -2.80 13.04
C MET A 83 -2.79 -3.76 12.47
N THR A 84 -3.45 -4.51 13.34
CA THR A 84 -4.54 -5.39 12.96
C THR A 84 -5.89 -4.81 13.39
N MET A 85 -6.94 -5.20 12.71
CA MET A 85 -8.31 -4.80 13.07
C MET A 85 -8.76 -5.52 14.34
N PRO A 86 -9.53 -4.85 15.25
CA PRO A 86 -10.09 -5.52 16.41
C PRO A 86 -11.05 -6.64 15.98
N GLY A 87 -10.84 -7.88 16.50
CA GLY A 87 -11.52 -9.07 16.02
C GLY A 87 -13.06 -8.98 16.04
N ALA A 88 -13.65 -8.47 17.12
CA ALA A 88 -15.11 -8.37 17.25
C ALA A 88 -15.74 -7.46 16.18
N VAL A 89 -15.17 -6.29 15.90
CA VAL A 89 -15.69 -5.38 14.86
C VAL A 89 -15.37 -5.88 13.45
N THR A 90 -14.28 -6.61 13.28
CA THR A 90 -13.95 -7.28 12.01
C THR A 90 -14.97 -8.36 11.70
N ALA A 91 -15.35 -9.16 12.70
CA ALA A 91 -16.41 -10.17 12.56
C ALA A 91 -17.77 -9.55 12.20
N GLU A 92 -18.12 -8.41 12.83
CA GLU A 92 -19.32 -7.65 12.50
C GLU A 92 -19.32 -7.23 11.01
N ALA A 93 -18.21 -6.68 10.51
CA ALA A 93 -18.08 -6.27 9.13
C ALA A 93 -18.14 -7.46 8.15
N VAL A 94 -17.49 -8.58 8.47
CA VAL A 94 -17.54 -9.81 7.68
C VAL A 94 -18.98 -10.35 7.62
N GLN A 95 -19.67 -10.39 8.76
CA GLN A 95 -21.06 -10.86 8.83
C GLN A 95 -21.98 -10.00 7.95
N MET A 96 -21.84 -8.67 8.00
CA MET A 96 -22.63 -7.74 7.16
C MET A 96 -22.41 -7.99 5.65
N LEU A 97 -21.18 -8.30 5.23
CA LEU A 97 -20.87 -8.59 3.83
C LEU A 97 -21.47 -9.94 3.41
N LEU A 98 -21.32 -10.98 4.23
CA LEU A 98 -21.85 -12.32 3.95
C LEU A 98 -23.39 -12.35 3.88
N GLU A 99 -24.09 -11.60 4.75
CA GLU A 99 -25.56 -11.47 4.72
C GLU A 99 -26.10 -10.84 3.43
N ARG A 100 -25.24 -10.11 2.70
CA ARG A 100 -25.55 -9.49 1.40
C ARG A 100 -25.05 -10.32 0.22
N ASP A 101 -24.57 -11.53 0.49
CA ASP A 101 -23.92 -12.38 -0.52
C ASP A 101 -22.74 -11.69 -1.22
N ILE A 102 -22.03 -10.80 -0.52
CA ILE A 102 -20.82 -10.14 -1.03
C ILE A 102 -19.59 -10.97 -0.70
N PHE A 103 -18.76 -11.24 -1.71
CA PHE A 103 -17.52 -11.99 -1.54
C PHE A 103 -16.51 -11.16 -0.75
N VAL A 104 -15.99 -11.73 0.35
CA VAL A 104 -15.02 -11.10 1.24
C VAL A 104 -13.81 -11.99 1.47
N VAL A 105 -12.63 -11.37 1.52
CA VAL A 105 -11.33 -11.96 1.82
C VAL A 105 -10.78 -11.31 3.08
N ALA A 106 -10.43 -12.10 4.08
CA ALA A 106 -9.71 -11.63 5.26
C ALA A 106 -8.23 -12.01 5.16
N TYR A 107 -7.35 -11.04 5.38
CA TYR A 107 -5.90 -11.22 5.35
C TYR A 107 -5.39 -11.47 6.77
N ILE A 108 -4.97 -12.69 7.04
CA ILE A 108 -4.42 -13.11 8.34
C ILE A 108 -3.09 -13.80 8.08
N ASP A 109 -1.99 -13.26 8.60
CA ASP A 109 -0.64 -13.83 8.49
C ASP A 109 -0.21 -14.19 7.05
N GLU A 110 -0.44 -13.28 6.08
CA GLU A 110 -0.15 -13.45 4.64
C GLU A 110 -1.01 -14.52 3.94
N VAL A 111 -2.04 -15.06 4.60
CA VAL A 111 -2.98 -16.04 4.04
C VAL A 111 -4.32 -15.38 3.79
N LEU A 112 -4.93 -15.68 2.65
CA LEU A 112 -6.27 -15.22 2.29
C LEU A 112 -7.30 -16.18 2.87
N HIS A 113 -8.08 -15.73 3.85
CA HIS A 113 -9.17 -16.52 4.45
C HIS A 113 -10.50 -16.13 3.81
N ILE A 114 -11.25 -17.10 3.35
CA ILE A 114 -12.54 -16.94 2.67
C ILE A 114 -13.58 -17.94 3.18
N ALA A 115 -14.85 -17.56 3.17
CA ALA A 115 -15.94 -18.45 3.59
C ALA A 115 -16.25 -19.52 2.52
N GLN A 116 -16.12 -19.18 1.24
CA GLN A 116 -16.37 -20.11 0.12
C GLN A 116 -15.58 -19.69 -1.11
N ARG A 117 -15.27 -20.66 -1.98
CA ARG A 117 -14.64 -20.38 -3.27
C ARG A 117 -15.70 -19.87 -4.25
N ARG A 118 -15.43 -18.73 -4.87
CA ARG A 118 -16.32 -18.05 -5.81
C ARG A 118 -15.52 -17.51 -7.00
N PRO A 119 -16.16 -17.19 -8.15
CA PRO A 119 -15.47 -16.58 -9.29
C PRO A 119 -14.77 -15.27 -8.97
N GLU A 120 -15.25 -14.51 -7.97
CA GLU A 120 -14.64 -13.28 -7.51
C GLU A 120 -13.23 -13.49 -6.93
N LEU A 121 -12.93 -14.70 -6.40
CA LEU A 121 -11.57 -15.04 -5.99
C LEU A 121 -10.64 -15.11 -7.20
N ASP A 122 -11.06 -15.77 -8.26
CA ASP A 122 -10.23 -15.93 -9.46
C ASP A 122 -10.02 -14.56 -10.14
N LEU A 123 -11.05 -13.71 -10.14
CA LEU A 123 -10.95 -12.32 -10.56
C LEU A 123 -9.92 -11.57 -9.70
N TYR A 124 -10.04 -11.65 -8.37
CA TYR A 124 -9.10 -10.99 -7.46
C TYR A 124 -7.66 -11.50 -7.67
N LEU A 125 -7.47 -12.81 -7.77
CA LEU A 125 -6.14 -13.40 -7.97
C LEU A 125 -5.52 -13.03 -9.33
N SER A 126 -6.32 -12.68 -10.35
CA SER A 126 -5.79 -12.20 -11.63
C SER A 126 -5.03 -10.86 -11.52
N TYR A 127 -5.30 -10.08 -10.48
CA TYR A 127 -4.54 -8.86 -10.14
C TYR A 127 -3.29 -9.15 -9.27
N HIS A 128 -3.10 -10.42 -8.87
CA HIS A 128 -2.00 -10.88 -8.01
C HIS A 128 -1.34 -12.13 -8.62
N PRO A 129 -0.63 -12.00 -9.76
CA PRO A 129 -0.07 -13.12 -10.51
C PRO A 129 0.99 -13.91 -9.72
N GLU A 130 1.57 -13.32 -8.67
CA GLU A 130 2.48 -13.98 -7.73
C GLU A 130 1.82 -15.10 -6.93
N GLY A 131 0.49 -15.14 -6.94
CA GLY A 131 -0.30 -16.08 -6.16
C GLY A 131 -0.37 -15.73 -4.68
N ALA A 132 -1.28 -16.38 -3.96
CA ALA A 132 -1.42 -16.28 -2.52
C ALA A 132 -1.96 -17.60 -1.96
N GLU A 133 -1.56 -17.97 -0.73
CA GLU A 133 -2.20 -19.08 -0.04
C GLU A 133 -3.65 -18.70 0.29
N VAL A 134 -4.59 -19.60 -0.03
CA VAL A 134 -6.01 -19.39 0.22
C VAL A 134 -6.52 -20.49 1.15
N ARG A 135 -7.18 -20.09 2.23
CA ARG A 135 -7.78 -20.99 3.23
C ARG A 135 -9.29 -20.82 3.28
N LEU A 136 -10.00 -21.93 3.14
CA LEU A 136 -11.46 -22.00 3.36
C LEU A 136 -11.75 -22.08 4.85
N CYS A 137 -12.76 -21.34 5.29
CA CYS A 137 -13.21 -21.28 6.67
C CYS A 137 -14.71 -21.55 6.72
N ASP A 138 -15.14 -22.51 7.52
CA ASP A 138 -16.56 -22.83 7.72
C ASP A 138 -17.31 -21.68 8.41
N ASP A 139 -16.62 -20.92 9.26
CA ASP A 139 -17.12 -19.74 9.97
C ASP A 139 -16.07 -18.63 9.92
N LEU A 140 -16.07 -17.85 8.84
CA LEU A 140 -15.12 -16.76 8.66
C LEU A 140 -15.26 -15.64 9.72
N PRO A 141 -16.49 -15.24 10.16
CA PRO A 141 -16.66 -14.33 11.29
C PRO A 141 -15.97 -14.81 12.57
N ALA A 142 -16.11 -16.07 12.95
CA ALA A 142 -15.45 -16.62 14.12
C ALA A 142 -13.92 -16.62 13.96
N VAL A 143 -13.41 -16.97 12.78
CA VAL A 143 -11.96 -16.97 12.49
C VAL A 143 -11.37 -15.56 12.67
N VAL A 144 -11.98 -14.52 12.11
CA VAL A 144 -11.45 -13.15 12.23
C VAL A 144 -11.64 -12.55 13.64
N ALA A 145 -12.59 -13.08 14.42
CA ALA A 145 -12.76 -12.70 15.84
C ALA A 145 -11.60 -13.20 16.68
N GLU A 146 -11.11 -14.40 16.42
CA GLU A 146 -10.01 -15.04 17.17
C GLU A 146 -8.62 -14.67 16.63
N HIS A 147 -8.51 -14.49 15.29
CA HIS A 147 -7.28 -14.18 14.58
C HIS A 147 -7.41 -12.81 13.90
N PRO A 148 -6.88 -11.73 14.53
CA PRO A 148 -7.04 -10.38 14.00
C PRO A 148 -6.50 -10.22 12.59
N ALA A 149 -7.37 -9.82 11.65
CA ALA A 149 -6.97 -9.59 10.27
C ALA A 149 -6.27 -8.24 10.10
N THR A 150 -5.29 -8.20 9.20
CA THR A 150 -4.60 -6.97 8.81
C THR A 150 -5.47 -6.11 7.89
N LYS A 151 -6.22 -6.77 7.01
CA LYS A 151 -7.11 -6.13 6.03
C LYS A 151 -8.31 -7.04 5.72
N LEU A 152 -9.48 -6.47 5.47
CA LEU A 152 -10.53 -7.10 4.69
C LEU A 152 -10.57 -6.47 3.30
N LEU A 153 -10.87 -7.29 2.29
CA LEU A 153 -11.19 -6.84 0.95
C LEU A 153 -12.49 -7.52 0.52
N PHE A 154 -13.42 -6.78 -0.04
CA PHE A 154 -14.59 -7.36 -0.68
C PHE A 154 -14.62 -7.04 -2.18
N VAL A 155 -15.20 -7.95 -2.94
CA VAL A 155 -15.35 -7.84 -4.39
C VAL A 155 -16.82 -7.75 -4.72
N ALA A 156 -17.21 -6.74 -5.49
CA ALA A 156 -18.58 -6.54 -5.95
C ALA A 156 -18.60 -5.75 -7.26
N GLU A 157 -19.76 -5.72 -7.94
CA GLU A 157 -19.96 -4.87 -9.11
C GLU A 157 -19.75 -3.38 -8.75
N PRO A 158 -19.30 -2.54 -9.70
CA PRO A 158 -18.89 -1.15 -9.44
C PRO A 158 -19.96 -0.29 -8.76
N GLU A 159 -21.23 -0.52 -9.10
CA GLU A 159 -22.41 0.16 -8.53
C GLU A 159 -22.74 -0.30 -7.12
N ILE A 160 -22.29 -1.49 -6.70
CA ILE A 160 -22.50 -2.06 -5.36
C ILE A 160 -21.41 -1.60 -4.38
N VAL A 161 -20.17 -1.43 -4.84
CA VAL A 161 -19.03 -1.09 -3.97
C VAL A 161 -19.27 0.17 -3.17
N GLY A 162 -19.69 1.27 -3.80
CA GLY A 162 -19.93 2.55 -3.13
C GLY A 162 -21.00 2.49 -2.04
N PRO A 163 -22.22 2.01 -2.34
CA PRO A 163 -23.27 1.82 -1.34
C PRO A 163 -22.84 0.91 -0.17
N THR A 164 -22.12 -0.18 -0.45
CA THR A 164 -21.61 -1.11 0.59
C THR A 164 -20.60 -0.42 1.50
N LEU A 165 -19.64 0.33 0.95
CA LEU A 165 -18.69 1.12 1.75
C LEU A 165 -19.40 2.15 2.62
N ALA A 166 -20.42 2.86 2.09
CA ALA A 166 -21.19 3.84 2.86
C ALA A 166 -21.97 3.19 4.01
N GLU A 167 -22.42 1.95 3.85
CA GLU A 167 -23.09 1.21 4.89
C GLU A 167 -22.12 0.72 5.96
N LEU A 168 -21.00 0.13 5.56
CA LEU A 168 -19.91 -0.25 6.46
C LEU A 168 -19.38 0.97 7.22
N GLN A 169 -19.21 2.12 6.56
CA GLN A 169 -18.80 3.37 7.21
C GLN A 169 -19.78 3.81 8.30
N ARG A 170 -21.09 3.63 8.10
CA ARG A 170 -22.10 3.95 9.14
C ARG A 170 -22.10 2.96 10.31
N ALA A 171 -21.82 1.69 10.05
CA ALA A 171 -21.88 0.63 11.05
C ALA A 171 -20.59 0.54 11.87
N VAL A 172 -19.42 0.61 11.21
CA VAL A 172 -18.12 0.34 11.84
C VAL A 172 -17.07 1.43 11.59
N GLY A 173 -17.40 2.55 10.93
CA GLY A 173 -16.44 3.58 10.53
C GLY A 173 -15.85 4.42 11.66
N ASP A 174 -16.38 4.31 12.87
CA ASP A 174 -15.80 4.83 14.11
C ASP A 174 -14.71 3.90 14.67
N ARG A 175 -14.59 2.68 14.15
CA ARG A 175 -13.69 1.61 14.61
C ARG A 175 -12.78 1.06 13.53
N LEU A 176 -13.14 1.19 12.26
CA LEU A 176 -12.36 0.77 11.08
C LEU A 176 -12.34 1.87 10.02
N VAL A 177 -11.30 1.87 9.19
CA VAL A 177 -11.23 2.70 7.98
C VAL A 177 -11.83 1.89 6.81
N THR A 178 -12.71 2.53 6.04
CA THR A 178 -13.26 1.97 4.81
C THR A 178 -12.71 2.76 3.61
N THR A 179 -12.20 2.06 2.60
CA THR A 179 -11.57 2.68 1.42
C THR A 179 -11.97 1.96 0.15
N ARG A 180 -12.17 2.69 -0.95
CA ARG A 180 -12.28 2.11 -2.28
C ARG A 180 -10.90 2.06 -2.91
N SER A 181 -10.37 0.86 -3.19
CA SER A 181 -9.06 0.67 -3.81
C SER A 181 -9.12 0.40 -5.31
N HIS A 182 -10.28 -0.05 -5.80
CA HIS A 182 -10.55 -0.31 -7.21
C HIS A 182 -12.05 -0.16 -7.52
N GLN A 183 -12.44 -0.13 -8.79
CA GLN A 183 -13.85 -0.06 -9.15
C GLN A 183 -14.68 -1.23 -8.58
N LEU A 184 -14.05 -2.42 -8.50
CA LEU A 184 -14.66 -3.67 -8.02
C LEU A 184 -14.32 -3.98 -6.55
N PHE A 185 -13.43 -3.21 -5.88
CA PHE A 185 -12.90 -3.56 -4.56
C PHE A 185 -13.17 -2.47 -3.53
N GLY A 186 -13.71 -2.90 -2.40
CA GLY A 186 -13.71 -2.12 -1.18
C GLY A 186 -12.83 -2.80 -0.12
N GLU A 187 -12.14 -2.00 0.67
CA GLU A 187 -11.20 -2.45 1.69
C GLU A 187 -11.56 -1.89 3.07
N LEU A 188 -11.25 -2.67 4.10
CA LEU A 188 -11.30 -2.22 5.48
C LEU A 188 -9.95 -2.48 6.15
N THR A 189 -9.50 -1.52 6.95
CA THR A 189 -8.27 -1.60 7.75
C THR A 189 -8.51 -1.03 9.14
N ALA A 190 -7.57 -1.22 10.06
CA ALA A 190 -7.65 -0.63 11.39
C ALA A 190 -7.62 0.91 11.34
N LEU A 191 -8.24 1.57 12.32
CA LEU A 191 -8.16 3.01 12.46
C LEU A 191 -6.72 3.49 12.55
N GLY A 192 -6.44 4.54 11.81
CA GLY A 192 -5.13 5.15 11.80
C GLY A 192 -4.10 4.43 10.93
N VAL A 193 -4.48 3.39 10.19
CA VAL A 193 -3.65 2.84 9.14
C VAL A 193 -3.58 3.83 7.98
N SER A 194 -2.38 4.25 7.64
CA SER A 194 -2.09 4.98 6.40
C SER A 194 -0.61 4.84 6.03
N LYS A 195 -0.30 4.99 4.75
CA LYS A 195 1.09 5.02 4.27
C LYS A 195 1.90 6.13 4.94
N GLY A 196 1.26 7.27 5.22
CA GLY A 196 1.90 8.41 5.87
C GLY A 196 2.33 8.12 7.30
N ARG A 197 1.45 7.53 8.11
CA ARG A 197 1.79 7.13 9.50
C ARG A 197 2.86 6.05 9.53
N ALA A 198 2.77 5.05 8.66
CA ALA A 198 3.77 4.00 8.58
C ALA A 198 5.14 4.55 8.11
N LEU A 199 5.16 5.52 7.19
CA LEU A 199 6.38 6.19 6.78
C LEU A 199 6.99 7.01 7.93
N ALA A 200 6.18 7.70 8.71
CA ALA A 200 6.64 8.43 9.90
C ALA A 200 7.24 7.48 10.94
N GLU A 201 6.58 6.34 11.19
CA GLU A 201 7.07 5.29 12.09
C GLU A 201 8.40 4.70 11.59
N LEU A 202 8.49 4.37 10.29
CA LEU A 202 9.73 3.86 9.70
C LEU A 202 10.87 4.89 9.80
N ALA A 203 10.61 6.15 9.48
CA ALA A 203 11.60 7.22 9.58
C ALA A 203 12.09 7.39 11.02
N GLN A 204 11.19 7.33 12.01
CA GLN A 204 11.53 7.37 13.43
C GLN A 204 12.43 6.21 13.83
N GLN A 205 12.10 4.97 13.43
CA GLN A 205 12.89 3.76 13.71
C GLN A 205 14.30 3.85 13.10
N LEU A 206 14.43 4.52 11.95
CA LEU A 206 15.71 4.74 11.28
C LEU A 206 16.48 5.98 11.79
N GLY A 207 15.89 6.78 12.70
CA GLY A 207 16.49 8.03 13.18
C GLY A 207 16.58 9.13 12.12
N ILE A 208 15.70 9.09 11.09
CA ILE A 208 15.69 10.03 9.97
C ILE A 208 14.67 11.14 10.22
N PRO A 209 15.06 12.41 10.23
CA PRO A 209 14.12 13.51 10.43
C PRO A 209 13.19 13.66 9.21
N GLN A 210 11.94 14.05 9.45
CA GLN A 210 10.92 14.27 8.41
C GLN A 210 11.43 15.12 7.23
N ALA A 211 12.18 16.19 7.50
CA ALA A 211 12.74 17.07 6.48
C ALA A 211 13.72 16.38 5.51
N ALA A 212 14.25 15.19 5.88
CA ALA A 212 15.14 14.39 5.06
C ALA A 212 14.43 13.23 4.34
N VAL A 213 13.09 13.17 4.41
CA VAL A 213 12.25 12.15 3.76
C VAL A 213 11.66 12.69 2.47
N VAL A 214 11.73 11.89 1.42
CA VAL A 214 11.05 12.12 0.13
C VAL A 214 9.97 11.04 -0.02
N ALA A 215 8.78 11.41 -0.47
CA ALA A 215 7.71 10.47 -0.81
C ALA A 215 7.17 10.76 -2.21
N ILE A 216 6.95 9.70 -3.00
CA ILE A 216 6.41 9.79 -4.37
C ILE A 216 5.20 8.85 -4.47
N GLY A 217 4.10 9.34 -5.03
CA GLY A 217 2.87 8.57 -5.23
C GLY A 217 1.96 9.15 -6.30
N ASP A 218 0.81 8.49 -6.54
CA ASP A 218 -0.14 8.89 -7.59
C ASP A 218 -1.62 8.83 -7.20
N GLN A 219 -2.00 8.13 -6.10
CA GLN A 219 -3.39 7.90 -5.74
C GLN A 219 -3.78 8.50 -4.37
N GLU A 220 -5.05 8.31 -4.00
CA GLU A 220 -5.64 8.84 -2.77
C GLU A 220 -4.95 8.31 -1.50
N ASN A 221 -4.54 7.04 -1.49
CA ASN A 221 -3.84 6.40 -0.40
C ASN A 221 -2.41 6.95 -0.16
N ASP A 222 -1.90 7.79 -1.09
CA ASP A 222 -0.59 8.45 -0.98
C ASP A 222 -0.67 9.84 -0.38
N LEU A 223 -1.87 10.42 -0.25
CA LEU A 223 -2.08 11.79 0.22
C LEU A 223 -1.32 12.06 1.52
N GLU A 224 -1.48 11.19 2.52
CA GLU A 224 -0.86 11.41 3.82
C GLU A 224 0.66 11.29 3.77
N MET A 225 1.24 10.33 3.01
CA MET A 225 2.69 10.20 2.95
C MET A 225 3.34 11.35 2.17
N VAL A 226 2.68 11.81 1.09
CA VAL A 226 3.16 12.95 0.28
C VAL A 226 3.04 14.25 1.07
N ALA A 227 1.94 14.46 1.80
CA ALA A 227 1.77 15.63 2.66
C ALA A 227 2.73 15.65 3.85
N TRP A 228 3.06 14.48 4.41
CA TRP A 228 3.92 14.37 5.57
C TRP A 228 5.40 14.51 5.23
N ALA A 229 5.87 14.02 4.09
CA ALA A 229 7.29 14.02 3.73
C ALA A 229 7.89 15.44 3.69
N GLY A 230 9.19 15.55 3.92
CA GLY A 230 9.93 16.82 3.76
C GLY A 230 9.96 17.30 2.30
N LEU A 231 9.86 16.36 1.34
CA LEU A 231 9.61 16.62 -0.07
C LEU A 231 8.60 15.59 -0.59
N GLY A 232 7.35 16.01 -0.72
CA GLY A 232 6.28 15.21 -1.30
C GLY A 232 6.12 15.49 -2.79
N LEU A 233 6.14 14.43 -3.60
CA LEU A 233 6.09 14.51 -5.06
C LEU A 233 4.88 13.74 -5.59
N ALA A 234 4.13 14.36 -6.50
CA ALA A 234 3.04 13.71 -7.22
C ALA A 234 3.48 13.33 -8.64
N MET A 235 3.20 12.09 -9.04
CA MET A 235 3.42 11.65 -10.42
C MET A 235 2.58 12.46 -11.42
N GLY A 236 3.03 12.58 -12.66
CA GLY A 236 2.28 13.24 -13.74
C GLY A 236 0.92 12.62 -14.03
N ASN A 237 0.80 11.31 -13.82
CA ASN A 237 -0.46 10.56 -13.88
C ASN A 237 -1.28 10.59 -12.57
N ALA A 238 -0.81 11.28 -11.53
CA ALA A 238 -1.50 11.33 -10.23
C ALA A 238 -2.86 12.02 -10.30
N ILE A 239 -3.72 11.66 -9.34
CA ILE A 239 -5.03 12.32 -9.16
C ILE A 239 -4.88 13.81 -8.84
N PRO A 240 -5.86 14.66 -9.22
CA PRO A 240 -5.78 16.10 -8.97
C PRO A 240 -5.58 16.46 -7.50
N ALA A 241 -6.22 15.72 -6.58
CA ALA A 241 -6.10 15.96 -5.14
C ALA A 241 -4.66 15.81 -4.63
N LEU A 242 -3.92 14.80 -5.12
CA LEU A 242 -2.53 14.58 -4.75
C LEU A 242 -1.61 15.66 -5.33
N LYS A 243 -1.83 16.04 -6.60
CA LYS A 243 -1.08 17.14 -7.24
C LYS A 243 -1.26 18.47 -6.52
N ALA A 244 -2.45 18.71 -5.95
CA ALA A 244 -2.75 19.95 -5.24
C ALA A 244 -2.00 20.10 -3.92
N ILE A 245 -1.60 19.01 -3.26
CA ILE A 245 -0.91 19.03 -1.96
C ILE A 245 0.59 18.76 -2.06
N ALA A 246 1.04 18.18 -3.18
CA ALA A 246 2.45 17.87 -3.39
C ALA A 246 3.31 19.15 -3.52
N ASN A 247 4.56 19.09 -3.09
CA ASN A 247 5.52 20.19 -3.30
C ASN A 247 5.81 20.42 -4.78
N GLN A 248 5.75 19.34 -5.58
CA GLN A 248 5.96 19.39 -7.03
C GLN A 248 5.30 18.21 -7.73
N THR A 249 4.76 18.45 -8.93
CA THR A 249 4.40 17.39 -9.86
C THR A 249 5.59 17.06 -10.75
N ILE A 250 5.93 15.77 -10.84
CA ILE A 250 7.03 15.24 -11.65
C ILE A 250 6.45 14.59 -12.93
N PRO A 251 7.27 14.20 -13.93
CA PRO A 251 6.77 13.50 -15.12
C PRO A 251 5.93 12.25 -14.79
N SER A 252 5.16 11.78 -15.75
CA SER A 252 4.31 10.59 -15.60
C SER A 252 5.14 9.31 -15.48
N ILE A 253 4.48 8.20 -15.16
CA ILE A 253 5.11 6.89 -15.14
C ILE A 253 5.67 6.51 -16.53
N ASP A 254 4.96 6.86 -17.61
CA ASP A 254 5.38 6.60 -18.99
C ASP A 254 6.67 7.36 -19.36
N ASP A 255 6.90 8.50 -18.71
CA ASP A 255 8.08 9.34 -18.87
C ASP A 255 9.16 9.07 -17.81
N ALA A 256 9.05 7.96 -17.08
CA ALA A 256 9.95 7.58 -15.97
C ALA A 256 10.12 8.68 -14.91
N GLY A 257 9.00 9.24 -14.43
CA GLY A 257 8.98 10.36 -13.48
C GLY A 257 9.81 10.15 -12.23
N VAL A 258 9.82 8.93 -11.66
CA VAL A 258 10.68 8.58 -10.51
C VAL A 258 12.15 8.74 -10.85
N ALA A 259 12.59 8.28 -12.02
CA ALA A 259 13.98 8.44 -12.46
C ALA A 259 14.36 9.91 -12.63
N TRP A 260 13.45 10.70 -13.21
CA TRP A 260 13.64 12.14 -13.34
C TRP A 260 13.80 12.81 -11.96
N ALA A 261 12.93 12.49 -11.01
CA ALA A 261 12.96 13.06 -9.65
C ALA A 261 14.26 12.73 -8.92
N ILE A 262 14.67 11.46 -8.95
CA ILE A 262 15.93 11.03 -8.32
C ILE A 262 17.09 11.80 -8.90
N LYS A 263 17.22 11.89 -10.21
CA LYS A 263 18.31 12.59 -10.88
C LYS A 263 18.34 14.08 -10.53
N HIS A 264 17.24 14.78 -10.76
CA HIS A 264 17.22 16.24 -10.75
C HIS A 264 16.95 16.86 -9.37
N LEU A 265 16.25 16.16 -8.48
CA LEU A 265 15.87 16.70 -7.17
C LEU A 265 16.66 16.09 -6.01
N LEU A 266 17.16 14.85 -6.15
CA LEU A 266 17.86 14.19 -5.07
C LEU A 266 19.38 14.19 -5.27
N LEU A 267 19.87 13.86 -6.47
CA LEU A 267 21.30 13.70 -6.75
C LEU A 267 21.96 15.00 -7.24
N ASP A 268 21.36 15.71 -8.19
CA ASP A 268 21.93 16.98 -8.72
C ASP A 268 21.90 18.09 -7.66
N ALA A 269 20.92 18.10 -6.74
CA ALA A 269 20.84 19.06 -5.64
C ALA A 269 21.97 18.93 -4.60
N THR A 270 22.79 17.88 -4.68
CA THR A 270 23.97 17.70 -3.80
C THR A 270 25.26 18.25 -4.43
N ALA A 271 25.22 18.73 -5.68
CA ALA A 271 26.38 19.26 -6.40
C ALA A 271 26.55 20.81 -6.27
N GLN A 272 25.67 21.46 -5.51
CA GLN A 272 25.73 22.87 -5.16
C GLN A 272 25.94 23.05 -3.65
#